data_426721575d5ceaf46f13f5b6bd1afe8b
#
_entry.id   426721575d5ceaf46f13f5b6bd1afe8b
#
_cell.length_a   1.000
_cell.length_b   1.000
_cell.length_c   1.000
_cell.angle_alpha   90.00
_cell.angle_beta   90.00
_cell.angle_gamma   90.00
#
_symmetry.space_group_name_H-M   'P 1'
#
loop_
_entity.id
_entity.type
_entity.pdbx_description
1 polymer ?
#
loop_
_entity_poly.entity_id
_entity_poly.type
_entity_poly.pdbx_seq_one_letter_code
_entity_poly.pdbx_strand_id
1 'polypeptide(L)'
;MRIIIGGAGRVGTELAQALRNESKDVVLMDHDARAVKSAQGLDVLVIQGDVTHRPKFIEAGIEDAQVYIAATQSDERNLLSCALAKHAHSKATNGNGSKLTTICRLHDPTLVAESLSGDLKEWTTVDFVINPIDGAIDRLMSGLRSSSFEQVIPFGSSAFILELDVTADAGDVTFSTLRKSSKRIEGGMPLIVGLKRQSEPGKIPNEDDKILPHDRIAVATTGEASFTRILRIFGHEVVDFPIAPRVAIFGATKVG
;
A
#
# COMPACT_ATOMS: atom_id res chain seq x y z
N MET A 1 17.09 -0.65 10.86
CA MET A 1 16.60 0.39 9.92
C MET A 1 15.80 1.38 10.72
N ARG A 2 16.27 2.63 10.81
CA ARG A 2 15.54 3.72 11.48
C ARG A 2 14.60 4.43 10.51
N ILE A 3 13.36 4.63 10.93
CA ILE A 3 12.31 5.33 10.19
C ILE A 3 11.79 6.47 11.06
N ILE A 4 11.76 7.68 10.51
CA ILE A 4 11.17 8.84 11.19
C ILE A 4 9.83 9.16 10.53
N ILE A 5 8.80 9.32 11.33
CA ILE A 5 7.44 9.67 10.88
C ILE A 5 7.09 11.05 11.43
N GLY A 6 6.80 11.99 10.55
CA GLY A 6 6.31 13.32 10.89
C GLY A 6 4.79 13.37 10.84
N GLY A 7 4.17 13.54 12.00
CA GLY A 7 2.73 13.53 12.23
C GLY A 7 2.28 12.33 13.07
N ALA A 8 1.83 12.57 14.31
CA ALA A 8 1.32 11.55 15.24
C ALA A 8 -0.23 11.52 15.24
N GLY A 9 -0.86 11.89 14.13
CA GLY A 9 -2.28 11.66 13.90
C GLY A 9 -2.57 10.18 13.64
N ARG A 10 -3.83 9.85 13.30
CA ARG A 10 -4.27 8.46 13.10
C ARG A 10 -3.37 7.70 12.13
N VAL A 11 -3.07 8.26 10.97
CA VAL A 11 -2.22 7.57 9.96
C VAL A 11 -0.81 7.33 10.48
N GLY A 12 -0.19 8.35 11.09
CA GLY A 12 1.18 8.21 11.59
C GLY A 12 1.29 7.19 12.74
N THR A 13 0.32 7.16 13.65
CA THR A 13 0.30 6.19 14.76
C THR A 13 0.04 4.76 14.30
N GLU A 14 -0.91 4.55 13.37
CA GLU A 14 -1.17 3.23 12.78
C GLU A 14 0.05 2.71 12.01
N LEU A 15 0.71 3.59 11.24
CA LEU A 15 1.92 3.26 10.52
C LEU A 15 3.09 2.94 11.47
N ALA A 16 3.27 3.74 12.53
CA ALA A 16 4.29 3.49 13.55
C ALA A 16 4.11 2.11 14.20
N GLN A 17 2.88 1.76 14.55
CA GLN A 17 2.54 0.46 15.13
C GLN A 17 2.82 -0.70 14.13
N ALA A 18 2.42 -0.54 12.87
CA ALA A 18 2.66 -1.56 11.84
C ALA A 18 4.16 -1.81 11.62
N LEU A 19 4.95 -0.73 11.51
CA LEU A 19 6.41 -0.83 11.34
C LEU A 19 7.10 -1.39 12.59
N ARG A 20 6.61 -1.07 13.78
CA ARG A 20 7.13 -1.63 15.02
C ARG A 20 6.89 -3.14 15.10
N ASN A 21 5.72 -3.60 14.66
CA ASN A 21 5.42 -5.04 14.58
C ASN A 21 6.38 -5.78 13.63
N GLU A 22 6.93 -5.08 12.64
CA GLU A 22 7.98 -5.58 11.76
C GLU A 22 9.40 -5.40 12.32
N SER A 23 9.53 -5.11 13.62
CA SER A 23 10.80 -4.89 14.30
C SER A 23 11.66 -3.76 13.70
N LYS A 24 11.01 -2.71 13.18
CA LYS A 24 11.71 -1.50 12.73
C LYS A 24 11.94 -0.54 13.90
N ASP A 25 13.03 0.22 13.85
CA ASP A 25 13.32 1.31 14.78
C ASP A 25 12.56 2.56 14.31
N VAL A 26 11.51 2.96 15.04
CA VAL A 26 10.59 4.02 14.64
C VAL A 26 10.67 5.19 15.60
N VAL A 27 10.78 6.39 15.02
CA VAL A 27 10.66 7.67 15.74
C VAL A 27 9.43 8.40 15.20
N LEU A 28 8.52 8.77 16.09
CA LEU A 28 7.29 9.50 15.76
C LEU A 28 7.40 10.94 16.27
N MET A 29 7.11 11.92 15.44
CA MET A 29 7.25 13.34 15.78
C MET A 29 5.97 14.11 15.49
N ASP A 30 5.49 14.90 16.46
CA ASP A 30 4.35 15.81 16.26
C ASP A 30 4.52 17.07 17.11
N HIS A 31 3.95 18.18 16.65
CA HIS A 31 3.92 19.43 17.41
C HIS A 31 2.81 19.48 18.47
N ASP A 32 1.70 18.75 18.26
CA ASP A 32 0.56 18.71 19.19
C ASP A 32 0.87 17.80 20.38
N ALA A 33 0.92 18.40 21.57
CA ALA A 33 1.15 17.70 22.83
C ALA A 33 0.11 16.59 23.12
N ARG A 34 -1.13 16.72 22.62
CA ARG A 34 -2.17 15.71 22.80
C ARG A 34 -1.89 14.49 21.92
N ALA A 35 -1.49 14.70 20.65
CA ALA A 35 -1.10 13.64 19.75
C ALA A 35 0.12 12.89 20.30
N VAL A 36 1.14 13.61 20.76
CA VAL A 36 2.33 13.06 21.42
C VAL A 36 1.95 12.21 22.62
N LYS A 37 1.10 12.71 23.52
CA LYS A 37 0.64 11.99 24.71
C LYS A 37 -0.13 10.71 24.33
N SER A 38 -0.98 10.77 23.33
CA SER A 38 -1.73 9.59 22.85
C SER A 38 -0.83 8.52 22.25
N ALA A 39 0.28 8.94 21.64
CA ALA A 39 1.24 8.03 21.04
C ALA A 39 2.24 7.41 22.04
N GLN A 40 2.34 7.90 23.27
CA GLN A 40 3.25 7.40 24.31
C GLN A 40 2.99 5.93 24.71
N GLY A 41 1.80 5.40 24.40
CA GLY A 41 1.47 3.98 24.62
C GLY A 41 2.04 3.04 23.56
N LEU A 42 2.59 3.58 22.48
CA LEU A 42 3.26 2.80 21.44
C LEU A 42 4.71 2.51 21.88
N ASP A 43 5.21 1.34 21.54
CA ASP A 43 6.62 0.99 21.79
C ASP A 43 7.54 1.62 20.73
N VAL A 44 7.51 2.96 20.64
CA VAL A 44 8.31 3.77 19.73
C VAL A 44 8.82 5.03 20.43
N LEU A 45 9.90 5.62 19.95
CA LEU A 45 10.33 6.93 20.44
C LEU A 45 9.39 8.01 19.92
N VAL A 46 8.79 8.78 20.83
CA VAL A 46 7.89 9.89 20.49
C VAL A 46 8.52 11.23 20.89
N ILE A 47 8.64 12.15 19.94
CA ILE A 47 9.26 13.47 20.11
C ILE A 47 8.20 14.54 19.89
N GLN A 48 8.08 15.46 20.85
CA GLN A 48 7.30 16.66 20.64
C GLN A 48 8.10 17.69 19.85
N GLY A 49 7.64 18.01 18.65
CA GLY A 49 8.32 19.00 17.80
C GLY A 49 7.61 19.23 16.48
N ASP A 50 7.86 20.41 15.93
CA ASP A 50 7.35 20.75 14.61
C ASP A 50 8.25 20.16 13.53
N VAL A 51 7.66 19.42 12.60
CA VAL A 51 8.32 18.78 11.44
C VAL A 51 8.96 19.80 10.48
N THR A 52 8.64 21.08 10.63
CA THR A 52 9.28 22.16 9.86
C THR A 52 10.50 22.77 10.58
N HIS A 53 10.87 22.24 11.75
CA HIS A 53 12.00 22.74 12.53
C HIS A 53 13.20 21.76 12.48
N ARG A 54 14.24 22.16 11.77
CA ARG A 54 15.45 21.35 11.57
C ARG A 54 16.06 20.77 12.86
N PRO A 55 16.15 21.48 14.02
CA PRO A 55 16.70 20.91 15.24
C PRO A 55 15.98 19.65 15.70
N LYS A 56 14.69 19.52 15.41
CA LYS A 56 13.90 18.35 15.79
C LYS A 56 14.27 17.09 14.98
N PHE A 57 14.74 17.24 13.76
CA PHE A 57 15.30 16.12 13.02
C PHE A 57 16.59 15.60 13.63
N ILE A 58 17.43 16.49 14.15
CA ILE A 58 18.66 16.08 14.86
C ILE A 58 18.31 15.32 16.14
N GLU A 59 17.35 15.84 16.93
CA GLU A 59 16.84 15.15 18.12
C GLU A 59 16.24 13.76 17.79
N ALA A 60 15.63 13.62 16.61
CA ALA A 60 15.09 12.37 16.11
C ALA A 60 16.16 11.37 15.58
N GLY A 61 17.42 11.76 15.54
CA GLY A 61 18.52 10.93 15.03
C GLY A 61 18.45 10.77 13.51
N ILE A 62 18.26 11.88 12.79
CA ILE A 62 18.11 11.89 11.32
C ILE A 62 19.33 11.32 10.61
N GLU A 63 20.51 11.39 11.21
CA GLU A 63 21.77 10.86 10.69
C GLU A 63 21.72 9.34 10.46
N ASP A 64 20.97 8.61 11.30
CA ASP A 64 20.83 7.16 11.23
C ASP A 64 19.58 6.72 10.43
N ALA A 65 18.76 7.69 10.00
CA ALA A 65 17.51 7.39 9.32
C ALA A 65 17.74 6.97 7.86
N GLN A 66 17.04 5.93 7.42
CA GLN A 66 16.97 5.52 6.03
C GLN A 66 15.69 6.01 5.35
N VAL A 67 14.62 6.24 6.13
CA VAL A 67 13.34 6.67 5.60
C VAL A 67 12.76 7.78 6.48
N TYR A 68 12.25 8.81 5.84
CA TYR A 68 11.39 9.82 6.45
C TYR A 68 10.02 9.80 5.80
N ILE A 69 8.96 9.74 6.62
CA ILE A 69 7.57 9.72 6.17
C ILE A 69 6.87 10.96 6.71
N ALA A 70 6.42 11.83 5.82
CA ALA A 70 5.60 12.99 6.15
C ALA A 70 4.13 12.62 6.09
N ALA A 71 3.45 12.57 7.25
CA ALA A 71 2.07 12.09 7.41
C ALA A 71 1.17 13.09 8.16
N THR A 72 1.49 14.39 8.14
CA THR A 72 0.65 15.43 8.74
C THR A 72 -0.62 15.67 7.89
N GLN A 73 -1.51 16.53 8.36
CA GLN A 73 -2.73 16.88 7.63
C GLN A 73 -2.53 17.99 6.57
N SER A 74 -1.35 18.64 6.51
CA SER A 74 -1.05 19.71 5.54
C SER A 74 -0.05 19.21 4.52
N ASP A 75 -0.42 19.30 3.25
CA ASP A 75 0.42 18.92 2.12
C ASP A 75 1.67 19.79 2.03
N GLU A 76 1.53 21.09 2.28
CA GLU A 76 2.64 22.05 2.28
C GLU A 76 3.66 21.71 3.36
N ARG A 77 3.19 21.37 4.57
CA ARG A 77 4.07 20.93 5.66
C ARG A 77 4.74 19.61 5.33
N ASN A 78 4.03 18.70 4.70
CA ASN A 78 4.59 17.41 4.30
C ASN A 78 5.69 17.59 3.25
N LEU A 79 5.47 18.40 2.23
CA LEU A 79 6.48 18.72 1.21
C LEU A 79 7.70 19.42 1.82
N LEU A 80 7.47 20.47 2.61
CA LEU A 80 8.54 21.22 3.28
C LEU A 80 9.35 20.34 4.23
N SER A 81 8.67 19.49 5.01
CA SER A 81 9.36 18.61 5.97
C SER A 81 10.21 17.54 5.28
N CYS A 82 9.80 17.02 4.12
CA CYS A 82 10.63 16.12 3.31
C CYS A 82 11.92 16.81 2.85
N ALA A 83 11.83 18.06 2.38
CA ALA A 83 13.00 18.82 1.97
C ALA A 83 13.96 19.10 3.16
N LEU A 84 13.39 19.49 4.31
CA LEU A 84 14.16 19.73 5.53
C LEU A 84 14.81 18.46 6.08
N ALA A 85 14.13 17.33 6.05
CA ALA A 85 14.65 16.03 6.46
C ALA A 85 15.88 15.65 5.62
N LYS A 86 15.79 15.73 4.29
CA LYS A 86 16.93 15.47 3.40
C LYS A 86 18.10 16.43 3.65
N HIS A 87 17.80 17.72 3.81
CA HIS A 87 18.84 18.69 4.11
C HIS A 87 19.51 18.43 5.47
N ALA A 88 18.70 18.13 6.51
CA ALA A 88 19.23 17.82 7.84
C ALA A 88 20.09 16.55 7.83
N HIS A 89 19.63 15.50 7.16
CA HIS A 89 20.37 14.25 7.00
C HIS A 89 21.70 14.46 6.27
N SER A 90 21.69 15.15 5.12
CA SER A 90 22.92 15.45 4.36
C SER A 90 23.92 16.25 5.18
N LYS A 91 23.47 17.20 5.99
CA LYS A 91 24.33 17.99 6.88
C LYS A 91 24.87 17.17 8.03
N ALA A 92 24.05 16.31 8.65
CA ALA A 92 24.47 15.48 9.78
C ALA A 92 25.47 14.40 9.37
N THR A 93 25.35 13.86 8.14
CA THR A 93 26.23 12.84 7.61
C THR A 93 27.43 13.39 6.80
N ASN A 94 27.58 14.73 6.71
CA ASN A 94 28.57 15.38 5.85
C ASN A 94 28.52 14.89 4.39
N GLY A 95 27.34 14.49 3.91
CA GLY A 95 27.12 13.94 2.57
C GLY A 95 27.62 12.50 2.37
N ASN A 96 28.18 11.85 3.38
CA ASN A 96 28.77 10.51 3.30
C ASN A 96 27.81 9.39 3.80
N GLY A 97 26.59 9.74 4.23
CA GLY A 97 25.58 8.77 4.68
C GLY A 97 24.87 8.04 3.54
N SER A 98 24.14 6.98 3.89
CA SER A 98 23.18 6.37 2.97
C SER A 98 22.12 7.40 2.56
N LYS A 99 21.61 7.31 1.33
CA LYS A 99 20.57 8.24 0.86
C LYS A 99 19.30 8.11 1.70
N LEU A 100 18.82 9.22 2.28
CA LEU A 100 17.53 9.25 2.94
C LEU A 100 16.40 9.19 1.90
N THR A 101 15.52 8.21 2.01
CA THR A 101 14.30 8.11 1.22
C THR A 101 13.17 8.89 1.88
N THR A 102 12.49 9.73 1.12
CA THR A 102 11.35 10.52 1.62
C THR A 102 10.04 10.05 1.00
N ILE A 103 9.04 9.86 1.86
CA ILE A 103 7.67 9.50 1.49
C ILE A 103 6.76 10.63 1.95
N CYS A 104 6.00 11.20 1.04
CA CYS A 104 5.14 12.35 1.29
C CYS A 104 3.67 11.98 1.10
N ARG A 105 2.87 12.16 2.14
CA ARG A 105 1.42 12.07 2.04
C ARG A 105 0.86 13.36 1.45
N LEU A 106 0.13 13.25 0.35
CA LEU A 106 -0.56 14.37 -0.30
C LEU A 106 -2.05 14.06 -0.48
N HIS A 107 -2.87 15.11 -0.39
CA HIS A 107 -4.32 15.04 -0.57
C HIS A 107 -4.79 15.92 -1.75
N ASP A 108 -4.05 16.99 -2.06
CA ASP A 108 -4.41 17.89 -3.15
C ASP A 108 -4.31 17.17 -4.48
N PRO A 109 -5.42 17.11 -5.26
CA PRO A 109 -5.42 16.38 -6.54
C PRO A 109 -4.42 16.94 -7.55
N THR A 110 -4.11 18.24 -7.50
CA THR A 110 -3.16 18.89 -8.40
C THR A 110 -1.75 18.41 -8.11
N LEU A 111 -1.34 18.41 -6.83
CA LEU A 111 -0.03 17.92 -6.39
C LEU A 111 0.14 16.41 -6.63
N VAL A 112 -0.93 15.66 -6.46
CA VAL A 112 -0.93 14.22 -6.78
C VAL A 112 -0.75 14.00 -8.28
N ALA A 113 -1.46 14.75 -9.13
CA ALA A 113 -1.30 14.68 -10.58
C ALA A 113 0.12 15.05 -11.04
N GLU A 114 0.72 16.10 -10.46
CA GLU A 114 2.12 16.46 -10.71
C GLU A 114 3.10 15.37 -10.27
N SER A 115 2.77 14.62 -9.22
CA SER A 115 3.56 13.46 -8.81
C SER A 115 3.53 12.33 -9.85
N LEU A 116 2.38 12.10 -10.46
CA LEU A 116 2.20 11.06 -11.48
C LEU A 116 2.87 11.43 -12.81
N SER A 117 2.85 12.71 -13.19
CA SER A 117 3.56 13.20 -14.38
C SER A 117 5.08 13.26 -14.21
N GLY A 118 5.55 13.30 -12.96
CA GLY A 118 6.95 13.49 -12.62
C GLY A 118 7.35 14.93 -12.32
N ASP A 119 6.50 15.90 -12.63
CA ASP A 119 6.78 17.35 -12.47
C ASP A 119 7.07 17.70 -11.01
N LEU A 120 6.37 17.06 -10.05
CA LEU A 120 6.63 17.26 -8.62
C LEU A 120 8.10 17.02 -8.23
N LYS A 121 8.76 16.05 -8.86
CA LYS A 121 10.17 15.74 -8.59
C LYS A 121 11.13 16.80 -9.10
N GLU A 122 10.75 17.60 -10.07
CA GLU A 122 11.61 18.64 -10.63
C GLU A 122 11.83 19.79 -9.66
N TRP A 123 10.82 20.12 -8.83
CA TRP A 123 10.89 21.22 -7.89
C TRP A 123 10.87 20.81 -6.41
N THR A 124 10.64 19.52 -6.10
CA THR A 124 10.70 18.99 -4.75
C THR A 124 11.81 17.96 -4.60
N THR A 125 12.10 17.59 -3.36
CA THR A 125 13.05 16.51 -3.04
C THR A 125 12.35 15.22 -2.66
N VAL A 126 11.03 15.09 -2.90
CA VAL A 126 10.23 13.93 -2.53
C VAL A 126 10.54 12.75 -3.45
N ASP A 127 10.83 11.58 -2.86
CA ASP A 127 11.08 10.36 -3.64
C ASP A 127 9.78 9.63 -3.99
N PHE A 128 8.83 9.54 -3.03
CA PHE A 128 7.54 8.88 -3.21
C PHE A 128 6.40 9.72 -2.65
N VAL A 129 5.29 9.72 -3.37
CA VAL A 129 4.03 10.33 -2.94
C VAL A 129 3.00 9.23 -2.68
N ILE A 130 2.23 9.39 -1.60
CA ILE A 130 1.09 8.53 -1.28
C ILE A 130 -0.14 9.41 -1.10
N ASN A 131 -1.18 9.11 -1.86
CA ASN A 131 -2.52 9.64 -1.63
C ASN A 131 -3.35 8.55 -0.93
N PRO A 132 -3.77 8.76 0.34
CA PRO A 132 -4.56 7.76 1.06
C PRO A 132 -5.95 7.53 0.44
N ILE A 133 -6.46 8.52 -0.30
CA ILE A 133 -7.79 8.46 -0.93
C ILE A 133 -7.78 7.49 -2.10
N ASP A 134 -6.73 7.49 -2.92
CA ASP A 134 -6.64 6.62 -4.09
C ASP A 134 -6.69 5.14 -3.69
N GLY A 135 -5.95 4.75 -2.67
CA GLY A 135 -6.00 3.38 -2.15
C GLY A 135 -7.36 2.97 -1.56
N ALA A 136 -8.11 3.92 -0.99
CA ALA A 136 -9.46 3.68 -0.50
C ALA A 136 -10.46 3.56 -1.65
N ILE A 137 -10.34 4.43 -2.67
CA ILE A 137 -11.18 4.38 -3.87
C ILE A 137 -10.96 3.06 -4.61
N ASP A 138 -9.72 2.65 -4.83
CA ASP A 138 -9.39 1.39 -5.51
C ASP A 138 -9.99 0.19 -4.79
N ARG A 139 -9.96 0.18 -3.46
CA ARG A 139 -10.59 -0.87 -2.65
C ARG A 139 -12.11 -0.89 -2.79
N LEU A 140 -12.76 0.27 -2.73
CA LEU A 140 -14.21 0.39 -2.91
C LEU A 140 -14.61 -0.03 -4.33
N MET A 141 -13.88 0.43 -5.35
CA MET A 141 -14.12 0.06 -6.74
C MET A 141 -13.90 -1.44 -6.98
N SER A 142 -12.93 -2.04 -6.32
CA SER A 142 -12.70 -3.48 -6.36
C SER A 142 -13.90 -4.27 -5.84
N GLY A 143 -14.43 -3.87 -4.69
CA GLY A 143 -15.67 -4.45 -4.13
C GLY A 143 -16.90 -4.26 -5.01
N LEU A 144 -16.98 -3.15 -5.75
CA LEU A 144 -18.05 -2.89 -6.72
C LEU A 144 -17.88 -3.71 -8.00
N ARG A 145 -16.67 -4.04 -8.41
CA ARG A 145 -16.39 -4.84 -9.61
C ARG A 145 -16.69 -6.32 -9.42
N SER A 146 -16.42 -6.86 -8.26
CA SER A 146 -16.83 -8.21 -7.87
C SER A 146 -16.68 -8.43 -6.37
N SER A 147 -17.73 -8.88 -5.72
CA SER A 147 -17.68 -9.31 -4.31
C SER A 147 -16.82 -10.56 -4.07
N SER A 148 -16.41 -11.23 -5.15
CA SER A 148 -15.59 -12.46 -5.10
C SER A 148 -14.09 -12.17 -5.11
N PHE A 149 -13.65 -10.95 -5.40
CA PHE A 149 -12.26 -10.54 -5.24
C PHE A 149 -12.03 -9.92 -3.88
N GLU A 150 -11.02 -10.42 -3.17
CA GLU A 150 -10.55 -9.80 -1.93
C GLU A 150 -9.86 -8.46 -2.22
N GLN A 151 -9.11 -8.41 -3.31
CA GLN A 151 -8.43 -7.21 -3.76
C GLN A 151 -8.24 -7.20 -5.28
N VAL A 152 -8.36 -6.02 -5.88
CA VAL A 152 -7.98 -5.74 -7.27
C VAL A 152 -6.95 -4.62 -7.23
N ILE A 153 -5.73 -4.91 -7.64
CA ILE A 153 -4.63 -3.95 -7.70
C ILE A 153 -4.40 -3.58 -9.15
N PRO A 154 -4.68 -2.34 -9.57
CA PRO A 154 -4.38 -1.89 -10.91
C PRO A 154 -2.85 -1.73 -11.08
N PHE A 155 -2.35 -2.10 -12.25
CA PHE A 155 -0.99 -1.88 -12.67
C PHE A 155 -0.98 -1.17 -14.03
N GLY A 156 -0.91 0.14 -13.98
CA GLY A 156 -1.16 0.99 -15.15
C GLY A 156 -2.64 1.00 -15.55
N SER A 157 -2.92 1.24 -16.84
CA SER A 157 -4.28 1.43 -17.34
C SER A 157 -5.04 0.15 -17.68
N SER A 158 -4.35 -0.97 -17.87
CA SER A 158 -4.97 -2.19 -18.41
C SER A 158 -4.51 -3.51 -17.78
N ALA A 159 -3.52 -3.50 -16.89
CA ALA A 159 -3.07 -4.68 -16.18
C ALA A 159 -3.57 -4.66 -14.73
N PHE A 160 -3.81 -5.84 -14.17
CA PHE A 160 -4.34 -6.01 -12.82
C PHE A 160 -3.71 -7.20 -12.13
N ILE A 161 -3.57 -7.10 -10.80
CA ILE A 161 -3.35 -8.25 -9.92
C ILE A 161 -4.63 -8.45 -9.13
N LEU A 162 -5.23 -9.62 -9.26
CA LEU A 162 -6.47 -10.00 -8.62
C LEU A 162 -6.18 -10.95 -7.47
N GLU A 163 -6.62 -10.63 -6.28
CA GLU A 163 -6.53 -11.52 -5.12
C GLU A 163 -7.90 -12.14 -4.84
N LEU A 164 -7.95 -13.48 -4.76
CA LEU A 164 -9.17 -14.22 -4.51
C LEU A 164 -8.89 -15.54 -3.80
N ASP A 165 -9.89 -16.05 -3.10
CA ASP A 165 -9.84 -17.37 -2.48
C ASP A 165 -10.30 -18.43 -3.49
N VAL A 166 -9.69 -19.60 -3.45
CA VAL A 166 -10.11 -20.76 -4.28
C VAL A 166 -11.29 -21.44 -3.58
N THR A 167 -12.43 -21.58 -4.25
CA THR A 167 -13.59 -22.24 -3.67
C THR A 167 -13.52 -23.76 -3.79
N ALA A 168 -14.39 -24.48 -3.08
CA ALA A 168 -14.50 -25.92 -3.20
C ALA A 168 -14.95 -26.38 -4.59
N ASP A 169 -15.64 -25.51 -5.33
CA ASP A 169 -16.20 -25.78 -6.67
C ASP A 169 -15.17 -25.64 -7.80
N ALA A 170 -13.93 -25.27 -7.47
CA ALA A 170 -12.82 -25.18 -8.42
C ALA A 170 -12.21 -26.57 -8.76
N GLY A 171 -13.05 -27.58 -9.02
CA GLY A 171 -12.65 -28.98 -9.13
C GLY A 171 -11.59 -29.30 -10.18
N ASP A 172 -11.55 -28.56 -11.30
CA ASP A 172 -10.57 -28.77 -12.37
C ASP A 172 -9.16 -28.25 -12.01
N VAL A 173 -9.09 -27.38 -11.04
CA VAL A 173 -7.84 -26.70 -10.61
C VAL A 173 -7.27 -27.33 -9.35
N THR A 174 -8.15 -27.76 -8.44
CA THR A 174 -7.76 -28.23 -7.11
C THR A 174 -7.17 -29.65 -7.14
N PHE A 175 -6.32 -29.95 -6.16
CA PHE A 175 -5.65 -31.24 -5.94
C PHE A 175 -4.71 -31.73 -7.06
N SER A 176 -4.62 -31.01 -8.17
CA SER A 176 -3.67 -31.28 -9.27
C SER A 176 -2.52 -30.27 -9.26
N THR A 177 -1.39 -30.62 -9.86
CA THR A 177 -0.30 -29.66 -10.06
C THR A 177 -0.71 -28.60 -11.08
N LEU A 178 -0.18 -27.38 -10.94
CA LEU A 178 -0.45 -26.28 -11.89
C LEU A 178 -0.19 -26.69 -13.35
N ARG A 179 0.85 -27.46 -13.58
CA ARG A 179 1.18 -28.06 -14.90
C ARG A 179 0.03 -28.93 -15.46
N LYS A 180 -0.60 -29.76 -14.62
CA LYS A 180 -1.70 -30.62 -15.03
C LYS A 180 -2.99 -29.85 -15.22
N SER A 181 -3.30 -28.94 -14.29
CA SER A 181 -4.49 -28.10 -14.37
C SER A 181 -4.46 -27.19 -15.60
N SER A 182 -3.29 -26.63 -15.94
CA SER A 182 -3.13 -25.77 -17.12
C SER A 182 -3.49 -26.48 -18.43
N LYS A 183 -3.30 -27.79 -18.51
CA LYS A 183 -3.67 -28.57 -19.70
C LYS A 183 -5.16 -28.89 -19.81
N ARG A 184 -5.89 -28.84 -18.70
CA ARG A 184 -7.34 -29.13 -18.65
C ARG A 184 -8.19 -27.88 -18.86
N ILE A 185 -7.68 -26.73 -18.51
CA ILE A 185 -8.42 -25.48 -18.58
C ILE A 185 -8.35 -24.91 -20.01
N GLU A 186 -9.51 -24.68 -20.58
CA GLU A 186 -9.64 -24.04 -21.89
C GLU A 186 -9.00 -22.66 -21.87
N GLY A 187 -8.10 -22.37 -22.80
CA GLY A 187 -7.30 -21.16 -22.84
C GLY A 187 -6.17 -21.09 -21.81
N GLY A 188 -5.84 -22.23 -21.15
CA GLY A 188 -4.72 -22.35 -20.22
C GLY A 188 -4.99 -21.74 -18.82
N MET A 189 -4.09 -22.02 -17.89
CA MET A 189 -4.12 -21.45 -16.54
C MET A 189 -3.76 -19.96 -16.60
N PRO A 190 -4.49 -19.08 -15.91
CA PRO A 190 -4.06 -17.68 -15.74
C PRO A 190 -2.74 -17.62 -14.97
N LEU A 191 -2.00 -16.52 -15.15
CA LEU A 191 -0.70 -16.34 -14.51
C LEU A 191 -0.87 -16.11 -13.01
N ILE A 192 -0.61 -17.13 -12.21
CA ILE A 192 -0.65 -17.05 -10.75
C ILE A 192 0.70 -16.55 -10.26
N VAL A 193 0.70 -15.38 -9.63
CA VAL A 193 1.89 -14.68 -9.12
C VAL A 193 2.06 -14.81 -7.61
N GLY A 194 1.05 -15.33 -6.92
CA GLY A 194 1.07 -15.55 -5.48
C GLY A 194 0.18 -16.69 -5.05
N LEU A 195 0.61 -17.44 -4.06
CA LEU A 195 -0.14 -18.52 -3.40
C LEU A 195 0.10 -18.43 -1.90
N LYS A 196 -0.97 -18.36 -1.12
CA LYS A 196 -0.94 -18.37 0.35
C LYS A 196 -1.92 -19.40 0.87
N ARG A 197 -1.46 -20.24 1.78
CA ARG A 197 -2.26 -21.27 2.44
C ARG A 197 -2.35 -21.00 3.93
N GLN A 198 -3.54 -20.68 4.42
CA GLN A 198 -3.81 -20.41 5.84
C GLN A 198 -2.67 -19.67 6.56
N SER A 199 -2.00 -20.34 7.50
CA SER A 199 -0.92 -19.77 8.31
C SER A 199 0.47 -19.85 7.67
N GLU A 200 0.60 -20.41 6.45
CA GLU A 200 1.87 -20.47 5.76
C GLU A 200 2.25 -19.11 5.16
N PRO A 201 3.55 -18.79 5.05
CA PRO A 201 3.99 -17.62 4.31
C PRO A 201 3.55 -17.69 2.85
N GLY A 202 3.17 -16.54 2.29
CA GLY A 202 2.90 -16.45 0.85
C GLY A 202 4.14 -16.79 0.02
N LYS A 203 3.95 -17.48 -1.10
CA LYS A 203 5.01 -17.83 -2.04
C LYS A 203 4.61 -17.58 -3.49
N ILE A 204 5.59 -17.48 -4.37
CA ILE A 204 5.36 -17.57 -5.82
C ILE A 204 5.28 -19.05 -6.17
N PRO A 205 4.15 -19.55 -6.71
CA PRO A 205 4.03 -20.96 -7.01
C PRO A 205 4.82 -21.34 -8.25
N ASN A 206 5.29 -22.58 -8.27
CA ASN A 206 5.88 -23.22 -9.44
C ASN A 206 4.91 -24.23 -10.08
N GLU A 207 5.26 -24.78 -11.22
CA GLU A 207 4.38 -25.68 -12.00
C GLU A 207 4.05 -27.01 -11.31
N ASP A 208 4.82 -27.44 -10.32
CA ASP A 208 4.61 -28.66 -9.55
C ASP A 208 3.79 -28.41 -8.27
N ASP A 209 3.54 -27.15 -7.92
CA ASP A 209 2.68 -26.79 -6.81
C ASP A 209 1.22 -27.15 -7.10
N LYS A 210 0.50 -27.49 -6.03
CA LYS A 210 -0.94 -27.77 -6.08
C LYS A 210 -1.71 -26.63 -5.46
N ILE A 211 -2.84 -26.33 -6.05
CA ILE A 211 -3.85 -25.45 -5.46
C ILE A 211 -4.86 -26.30 -4.70
N LEU A 212 -5.26 -25.87 -3.54
CA LEU A 212 -6.27 -26.51 -2.69
C LEU A 212 -7.44 -25.56 -2.47
N PRO A 213 -8.63 -26.09 -2.16
CA PRO A 213 -9.74 -25.26 -1.68
C PRO A 213 -9.31 -24.39 -0.49
N HIS A 214 -9.77 -23.16 -0.46
CA HIS A 214 -9.45 -22.12 0.53
C HIS A 214 -7.99 -21.62 0.50
N ASP A 215 -7.20 -21.98 -0.52
CA ASP A 215 -5.98 -21.25 -0.78
C ASP A 215 -6.32 -19.86 -1.28
N ARG A 216 -5.54 -18.86 -0.87
CA ARG A 216 -5.60 -17.50 -1.40
C ARG A 216 -4.57 -17.35 -2.51
N ILE A 217 -4.99 -16.87 -3.64
CA ILE A 217 -4.14 -16.71 -4.82
C ILE A 217 -4.15 -15.28 -5.32
N ALA A 218 -3.01 -14.88 -5.89
CA ALA A 218 -2.87 -13.63 -6.63
C ALA A 218 -2.65 -13.96 -8.11
N VAL A 219 -3.47 -13.39 -8.99
CA VAL A 219 -3.48 -13.65 -10.43
C VAL A 219 -3.18 -12.37 -11.18
N ALA A 220 -2.16 -12.38 -12.03
CA ALA A 220 -1.89 -11.27 -12.95
C ALA A 220 -2.68 -11.44 -14.24
N THR A 221 -3.32 -10.37 -14.72
CA THR A 221 -4.13 -10.37 -15.93
C THR A 221 -4.13 -9.02 -16.63
N THR A 222 -4.59 -9.01 -17.88
CA THR A 222 -4.81 -7.78 -18.65
C THR A 222 -6.27 -7.68 -19.06
N GLY A 223 -6.82 -6.47 -18.92
CA GLY A 223 -8.22 -6.16 -19.26
C GLY A 223 -9.24 -6.76 -18.27
N GLU A 224 -10.29 -6.00 -18.01
CA GLU A 224 -11.36 -6.42 -17.08
C GLU A 224 -12.19 -7.61 -17.62
N ALA A 225 -12.23 -7.81 -18.94
CA ALA A 225 -12.90 -8.96 -19.54
C ALA A 225 -12.36 -10.32 -19.05
N SER A 226 -11.13 -10.36 -18.55
CA SER A 226 -10.53 -11.58 -18.00
C SER A 226 -11.07 -11.96 -16.62
N PHE A 227 -11.69 -11.03 -15.89
CA PHE A 227 -12.13 -11.21 -14.50
C PHE A 227 -13.16 -12.34 -14.38
N THR A 228 -14.17 -12.32 -15.24
CA THR A 228 -15.21 -13.36 -15.31
C THR A 228 -14.63 -14.76 -15.52
N ARG A 229 -13.66 -14.87 -16.43
CA ARG A 229 -12.99 -16.16 -16.71
C ARG A 229 -12.20 -16.62 -15.50
N ILE A 230 -11.45 -15.74 -14.83
CA ILE A 230 -10.67 -16.06 -13.64
C ILE A 230 -11.59 -16.54 -12.50
N LEU A 231 -12.69 -15.86 -12.25
CA LEU A 231 -13.66 -16.26 -11.24
C LEU A 231 -14.19 -17.67 -11.49
N ARG A 232 -14.62 -17.99 -12.73
CA ARG A 232 -15.10 -19.33 -13.08
C ARG A 232 -14.06 -20.41 -12.88
N ILE A 233 -12.80 -20.17 -13.27
CA ILE A 233 -11.71 -21.13 -13.12
C ILE A 233 -11.51 -21.50 -11.65
N PHE A 234 -11.65 -20.54 -10.74
CA PHE A 234 -11.44 -20.76 -9.31
C PHE A 234 -12.72 -21.01 -8.52
N GLY A 235 -13.82 -21.36 -9.23
CA GLY A 235 -15.06 -21.90 -8.68
C GLY A 235 -16.01 -20.85 -8.14
N HIS A 236 -15.84 -19.56 -8.47
CA HIS A 236 -16.77 -18.53 -8.08
C HIS A 236 -17.96 -18.43 -9.01
N GLU A 237 -19.15 -18.22 -8.44
CA GLU A 237 -20.33 -17.84 -9.22
C GLU A 237 -20.11 -16.46 -9.83
N VAL A 238 -20.31 -16.36 -11.14
CA VAL A 238 -20.27 -15.09 -11.83
C VAL A 238 -21.67 -14.51 -11.82
N VAL A 239 -21.88 -13.54 -10.98
CA VAL A 239 -23.07 -12.70 -11.05
C VAL A 239 -22.84 -11.64 -12.12
N ASP A 240 -23.67 -11.60 -13.14
CA ASP A 240 -23.61 -10.52 -14.13
C ASP A 240 -23.84 -9.19 -13.40
N PHE A 241 -22.83 -8.36 -13.38
CA PHE A 241 -22.97 -7.00 -12.83
C PHE A 241 -24.03 -6.25 -13.63
N PRO A 242 -24.95 -5.55 -12.96
CA PRO A 242 -25.84 -4.65 -13.67
C PRO A 242 -25.01 -3.62 -14.44
N ILE A 243 -25.35 -3.42 -15.71
CA ILE A 243 -24.65 -2.48 -16.64
C ILE A 243 -24.56 -1.05 -16.07
N ALA A 244 -25.42 -0.72 -15.10
CA ALA A 244 -25.40 0.54 -14.35
C ALA A 244 -25.78 0.27 -12.88
N PRO A 245 -24.83 -0.08 -12.02
CA PRO A 245 -25.11 -0.25 -10.60
C PRO A 245 -25.57 1.08 -9.99
N ARG A 246 -26.61 1.04 -9.15
CA ARG A 246 -26.99 2.20 -8.35
C ARG A 246 -26.12 2.22 -7.11
N VAL A 247 -25.36 3.29 -6.95
CA VAL A 247 -24.48 3.48 -5.80
C VAL A 247 -25.03 4.61 -4.93
N ALA A 248 -25.16 4.39 -3.65
CA ALA A 248 -25.44 5.42 -2.67
C ALA A 248 -24.17 5.70 -1.84
N ILE A 249 -23.74 6.95 -1.81
CA ILE A 249 -22.59 7.37 -1.01
C ILE A 249 -23.11 8.16 0.18
N PHE A 250 -22.81 7.69 1.39
CA PHE A 250 -23.11 8.38 2.63
C PHE A 250 -21.85 9.06 3.15
N GLY A 251 -21.90 10.39 3.26
CA GLY A 251 -20.81 11.23 3.68
C GLY A 251 -20.31 12.12 2.54
N ALA A 252 -20.04 13.38 2.88
CA ALA A 252 -19.51 14.38 1.96
C ALA A 252 -18.19 14.94 2.51
N THR A 253 -17.35 14.08 3.06
CA THR A 253 -16.02 14.40 3.56
C THR A 253 -14.96 14.09 2.50
N LYS A 254 -13.69 14.38 2.79
CA LYS A 254 -12.56 14.01 1.89
C LYS A 254 -12.43 12.51 1.62
N VAL A 255 -13.16 11.65 2.33
CA VAL A 255 -13.10 10.18 2.21
C VAL A 255 -14.49 9.54 1.97
N GLY A 256 -15.57 10.31 2.05
CA GLY A 256 -16.93 9.82 1.83
C GLY A 256 -17.85 10.92 1.36
#